data_96dc35665e7a605f0a4d6559231ea581
#
_entry.id   96dc35665e7a605f0a4d6559231ea581
#
_cell.length_a   1.000
_cell.length_b   1.000
_cell.length_c   1.000
_cell.angle_alpha   90.00
_cell.angle_beta   90.00
_cell.angle_gamma   90.00
#
_symmetry.space_group_name_H-M   'P 1'
#
loop_
_entity.id
_entity.type
_entity.pdbx_description
1 polymer ?
#
loop_
_entity_poly.entity_id
_entity_poly.type
_entity_poly.pdbx_seq_one_letter_code
_entity_poly.pdbx_strand_id
1 'polypeptide(L)'
;MTFFDTFDSIRILNLPHRADRRREMIQELTKFGLAEDPRVSFFQASVGRDAGPFLTKNVHGCFLSHLALLETAAKAGERVLVLEDDCDFNSSARDYELPRDWDIFYGGYEADDPTDLENSNIIGAHCMGYSPQAAKRLAAYLRALLEDSTFPADAKAARERDFDPAIRPPFDGAIVWFRRANRDLKTSFAQIAGQRSSRSDITAGALDRSFPALASIARKAKNAAKRLLVRS
;
A
#
# COMPACT_ATOMS: atom_id res chain seq x y z
N MET A 1 18.80 8.97 14.86
CA MET A 1 17.80 7.85 14.70
C MET A 1 17.33 7.95 13.27
N THR A 2 17.49 6.91 12.48
CA THR A 2 17.03 6.92 11.06
C THR A 2 15.53 6.70 10.99
N PHE A 3 14.91 6.99 9.86
CA PHE A 3 13.51 6.65 9.58
C PHE A 3 13.16 5.19 9.93
N PHE A 4 14.04 4.27 9.55
CA PHE A 4 13.84 2.84 9.77
C PHE A 4 13.90 2.41 11.24
N ASP A 5 14.53 3.21 12.11
CA ASP A 5 14.62 2.92 13.55
C ASP A 5 13.28 3.16 14.28
N THR A 6 12.32 3.76 13.60
CA THR A 6 10.96 3.96 14.14
C THR A 6 10.16 2.66 14.22
N PHE A 7 10.54 1.66 13.43
CA PHE A 7 9.77 0.42 13.25
C PHE A 7 10.41 -0.75 14.02
N ASP A 8 9.55 -1.53 14.67
CA ASP A 8 9.93 -2.76 15.36
C ASP A 8 10.18 -3.90 14.36
N SER A 9 9.51 -3.85 13.20
CA SER A 9 9.71 -4.80 12.10
C SER A 9 9.53 -4.14 10.73
N ILE A 10 10.26 -4.67 9.73
CA ILE A 10 10.17 -4.29 8.32
C ILE A 10 9.83 -5.56 7.53
N ARG A 11 8.64 -5.59 6.95
CA ARG A 11 8.09 -6.75 6.25
C ARG A 11 7.97 -6.48 4.76
N ILE A 12 8.61 -7.30 3.93
CA ILE A 12 8.57 -7.17 2.49
C ILE A 12 7.59 -8.20 1.92
N LEU A 13 6.50 -7.76 1.31
CA LEU A 13 5.58 -8.62 0.57
C LEU A 13 6.24 -9.08 -0.72
N ASN A 14 6.42 -10.39 -0.86
CA ASN A 14 7.03 -10.97 -2.05
C ASN A 14 6.35 -12.30 -2.42
N LEU A 15 5.98 -12.44 -3.68
CA LEU A 15 5.44 -13.69 -4.22
C LEU A 15 6.55 -14.75 -4.30
N PRO A 16 6.30 -16.02 -3.90
CA PRO A 16 7.33 -17.07 -3.85
C PRO A 16 8.08 -17.29 -5.16
N HIS A 17 7.40 -17.11 -6.30
CA HIS A 17 7.97 -17.29 -7.64
C HIS A 17 8.70 -16.07 -8.17
N ARG A 18 8.65 -14.91 -7.47
CA ARG A 18 9.32 -13.67 -7.87
C ARG A 18 10.70 -13.52 -7.18
N ALA A 19 11.54 -14.53 -7.37
CA ALA A 19 12.93 -14.50 -6.89
C ALA A 19 13.77 -13.36 -7.53
N ASP A 20 13.38 -12.88 -8.70
CA ASP A 20 13.92 -11.70 -9.37
C ASP A 20 13.71 -10.44 -8.51
N ARG A 21 12.47 -10.14 -8.13
CA ARG A 21 12.12 -8.99 -7.29
C ARG A 21 12.71 -9.09 -5.89
N ARG A 22 12.78 -10.32 -5.33
CA ARG A 22 13.43 -10.53 -4.05
C ARG A 22 14.90 -10.10 -4.09
N ARG A 23 15.64 -10.44 -5.15
CA ARG A 23 17.06 -10.01 -5.31
C ARG A 23 17.17 -8.49 -5.47
N GLU A 24 16.30 -7.88 -6.28
CA GLU A 24 16.26 -6.43 -6.47
C GLU A 24 15.98 -5.71 -5.14
N MET A 25 15.03 -6.21 -4.34
CA MET A 25 14.73 -5.63 -3.03
C MET A 25 15.90 -5.77 -2.04
N ILE A 26 16.62 -6.89 -2.04
CA ILE A 26 17.85 -7.04 -1.23
C ILE A 26 18.90 -6.00 -1.63
N GLN A 27 19.08 -5.73 -2.93
CA GLN A 27 19.99 -4.69 -3.40
C GLN A 27 19.55 -3.30 -2.93
N GLU A 28 18.25 -3.04 -2.94
CA GLU A 28 17.68 -1.79 -2.43
C GLU A 28 17.94 -1.63 -0.93
N LEU A 29 17.65 -2.63 -0.14
CA LEU A 29 17.89 -2.66 1.31
C LEU A 29 19.40 -2.47 1.63
N THR A 30 20.29 -3.00 0.80
CA THR A 30 21.74 -2.85 0.98
C THR A 30 22.16 -1.39 0.90
N LYS A 31 21.56 -0.57 0.05
CA LYS A 31 21.85 0.87 -0.06
C LYS A 31 21.60 1.62 1.25
N PHE A 32 20.70 1.10 2.08
CA PHE A 32 20.29 1.69 3.36
C PHE A 32 20.86 0.96 4.58
N GLY A 33 21.73 -0.05 4.37
CA GLY A 33 22.30 -0.85 5.47
C GLY A 33 21.32 -1.81 6.14
N LEU A 34 20.23 -2.15 5.47
CA LEU A 34 19.12 -2.94 6.02
C LEU A 34 19.14 -4.41 5.59
N ALA A 35 20.03 -4.82 4.68
CA ALA A 35 20.01 -6.17 4.13
C ALA A 35 20.20 -7.28 5.19
N GLU A 36 20.98 -7.00 6.24
CA GLU A 36 21.27 -7.91 7.35
C GLU A 36 20.59 -7.46 8.67
N ASP A 37 19.69 -6.48 8.61
CA ASP A 37 18.98 -6.01 9.80
C ASP A 37 17.99 -7.10 10.28
N PRO A 38 18.07 -7.55 11.55
CA PRO A 38 17.20 -8.62 12.07
C PRO A 38 15.71 -8.28 12.07
N ARG A 39 15.35 -7.00 11.98
CA ARG A 39 13.97 -6.54 11.86
C ARG A 39 13.38 -6.78 10.47
N VAL A 40 14.24 -6.96 9.45
CA VAL A 40 13.83 -7.14 8.06
C VAL A 40 13.52 -8.60 7.76
N SER A 41 12.36 -8.84 7.16
CA SER A 41 12.01 -10.17 6.67
C SER A 41 11.08 -10.13 5.48
N PHE A 42 11.19 -11.13 4.62
CA PHE A 42 10.26 -11.33 3.52
C PHE A 42 9.02 -12.09 4.00
N PHE A 43 7.87 -11.47 3.81
CA PHE A 43 6.56 -12.05 4.08
C PHE A 43 6.01 -12.67 2.80
N GLN A 44 5.66 -13.95 2.84
CA GLN A 44 5.15 -14.65 1.68
C GLN A 44 3.78 -14.08 1.26
N ALA A 45 3.73 -13.44 0.10
CA ALA A 45 2.51 -12.92 -0.46
C ALA A 45 1.59 -14.06 -0.97
N SER A 46 0.29 -13.82 -0.86
CA SER A 46 -0.74 -14.75 -1.33
C SER A 46 -0.93 -14.66 -2.83
N VAL A 47 -1.05 -15.80 -3.48
CA VAL A 47 -1.53 -15.88 -4.87
C VAL A 47 -3.05 -16.04 -4.83
N GLY A 48 -3.78 -15.11 -5.41
CA GLY A 48 -5.23 -15.24 -5.56
C GLY A 48 -5.59 -16.45 -6.41
N ARG A 49 -6.42 -17.35 -5.87
CA ARG A 49 -6.90 -18.53 -6.60
C ARG A 49 -7.99 -18.16 -7.61
N ASP A 50 -8.86 -17.26 -7.21
CA ASP A 50 -9.96 -16.67 -7.97
C ASP A 50 -10.07 -15.17 -7.68
N ALA A 51 -11.02 -14.51 -8.31
CA ALA A 51 -11.27 -13.08 -8.09
C ALA A 51 -12.01 -12.82 -6.76
N GLY A 52 -12.76 -13.80 -6.24
CA GLY A 52 -13.63 -13.59 -5.09
C GLY A 52 -14.53 -12.36 -5.30
N PRO A 53 -14.67 -11.50 -4.30
CA PRO A 53 -15.45 -10.25 -4.44
C PRO A 53 -14.65 -9.11 -5.11
N PHE A 54 -13.48 -9.37 -5.68
CA PHE A 54 -12.62 -8.36 -6.31
C PHE A 54 -12.68 -8.48 -7.84
N LEU A 55 -12.19 -7.46 -8.52
CA LEU A 55 -12.20 -7.42 -9.99
C LEU A 55 -11.35 -8.53 -10.63
N THR A 56 -10.22 -8.90 -10.02
CA THR A 56 -9.31 -9.93 -10.52
C THR A 56 -8.70 -10.75 -9.39
N LYS A 57 -8.25 -11.96 -9.72
CA LYS A 57 -7.52 -12.83 -8.78
C LYS A 57 -6.23 -12.17 -8.23
N ASN A 58 -5.58 -11.32 -9.01
CA ASN A 58 -4.34 -10.66 -8.58
C ASN A 58 -4.64 -9.56 -7.55
N VAL A 59 -5.72 -8.80 -7.74
CA VAL A 59 -6.21 -7.83 -6.74
C VAL A 59 -6.61 -8.55 -5.46
N HIS A 60 -7.30 -9.69 -5.56
CA HIS A 60 -7.65 -10.52 -4.41
C HIS A 60 -6.40 -11.02 -3.67
N GLY A 61 -5.40 -11.55 -4.38
CA GLY A 61 -4.14 -12.00 -3.79
C GLY A 61 -3.36 -10.88 -3.08
N CYS A 62 -3.28 -9.69 -3.68
CA CYS A 62 -2.68 -8.51 -3.08
C CYS A 62 -3.40 -8.13 -1.77
N PHE A 63 -4.73 -8.03 -1.80
CA PHE A 63 -5.54 -7.73 -0.61
C PHE A 63 -5.30 -8.74 0.51
N LEU A 64 -5.34 -10.04 0.22
CA LEU A 64 -5.09 -11.11 1.19
C LEU A 64 -3.67 -11.06 1.77
N SER A 65 -2.68 -10.67 0.97
CA SER A 65 -1.29 -10.53 1.40
C SER A 65 -1.14 -9.45 2.46
N HIS A 66 -1.69 -8.27 2.21
CA HIS A 66 -1.68 -7.16 3.17
C HIS A 66 -2.49 -7.48 4.43
N LEU A 67 -3.67 -8.09 4.28
CA LEU A 67 -4.49 -8.50 5.41
C LEU A 67 -3.74 -9.47 6.33
N ALA A 68 -3.15 -10.54 5.79
CA ALA A 68 -2.41 -11.52 6.57
C ALA A 68 -1.19 -10.94 7.28
N LEU A 69 -0.47 -10.02 6.61
CA LEU A 69 0.66 -9.31 7.21
C LEU A 69 0.20 -8.43 8.37
N LEU A 70 -0.85 -7.64 8.18
CA LEU A 70 -1.39 -6.74 9.20
C LEU A 70 -1.95 -7.51 10.41
N GLU A 71 -2.61 -8.66 10.19
CA GLU A 71 -3.05 -9.54 11.28
C GLU A 71 -1.85 -10.06 12.10
N THR A 72 -0.75 -10.39 11.42
CA THR A 72 0.49 -10.83 12.06
C THR A 72 1.10 -9.73 12.91
N ALA A 73 1.24 -8.51 12.35
CA ALA A 73 1.76 -7.35 13.06
C ALA A 73 0.87 -6.94 14.24
N ALA A 74 -0.45 -6.95 14.05
CA ALA A 74 -1.43 -6.65 15.10
C ALA A 74 -1.32 -7.64 16.29
N LYS A 75 -1.14 -8.93 15.99
CA LYS A 75 -0.96 -9.97 17.01
C LYS A 75 0.35 -9.79 17.79
N ALA A 76 1.42 -9.36 17.11
CA ALA A 76 2.70 -9.09 17.73
C ALA A 76 2.75 -7.76 18.49
N GLY A 77 1.82 -6.82 18.22
CA GLY A 77 1.81 -5.48 18.80
C GLY A 77 2.95 -4.60 18.28
N GLU A 78 3.39 -4.82 17.06
CA GLU A 78 4.56 -4.17 16.44
C GLU A 78 4.17 -2.91 15.67
N ARG A 79 5.04 -1.90 15.71
CA ARG A 79 5.11 -0.86 14.67
C ARG A 79 5.74 -1.51 13.43
N VAL A 80 5.00 -1.61 12.35
CA VAL A 80 5.47 -2.31 11.16
C VAL A 80 5.63 -1.36 9.98
N LEU A 81 6.76 -1.46 9.29
CA LEU A 81 6.94 -0.95 7.94
C LEU A 81 6.67 -2.07 6.94
N VAL A 82 5.68 -1.88 6.08
CA VAL A 82 5.31 -2.80 5.02
C VAL A 82 5.83 -2.27 3.70
N LEU A 83 6.63 -3.08 3.01
CA LEU A 83 7.16 -2.77 1.69
C LEU A 83 6.63 -3.78 0.66
N GLU A 84 6.30 -3.32 -0.54
CA GLU A 84 6.15 -4.21 -1.68
C GLU A 84 7.52 -4.49 -2.31
N ASP A 85 7.68 -5.62 -2.98
CA ASP A 85 8.96 -6.08 -3.53
C ASP A 85 9.47 -5.26 -4.72
N ASP A 86 8.72 -4.26 -5.16
CA ASP A 86 9.11 -3.26 -6.15
C ASP A 86 9.25 -1.84 -5.56
N CYS A 87 9.26 -1.71 -4.25
CA CYS A 87 9.56 -0.44 -3.57
C CYS A 87 11.01 -0.01 -3.83
N ASP A 88 11.19 1.28 -4.16
CA ASP A 88 12.48 1.92 -4.43
C ASP A 88 12.57 3.21 -3.60
N PHE A 89 13.53 3.28 -2.67
CA PHE A 89 13.72 4.46 -1.86
C PHE A 89 14.51 5.53 -2.61
N ASN A 90 14.14 6.78 -2.45
CA ASN A 90 14.99 7.90 -2.87
C ASN A 90 15.95 8.32 -1.75
N SER A 91 16.86 9.25 -2.06
CA SER A 91 17.87 9.70 -1.10
C SER A 91 17.28 10.34 0.16
N SER A 92 16.08 10.92 0.07
CA SER A 92 15.41 11.57 1.21
C SER A 92 15.04 10.57 2.32
N ALA A 93 14.93 9.28 2.01
CA ALA A 93 14.63 8.26 3.02
C ALA A 93 15.69 8.13 4.10
N ARG A 94 16.95 8.57 3.83
CA ARG A 94 18.05 8.51 4.80
C ARG A 94 17.86 9.47 5.97
N ASP A 95 17.39 10.68 5.64
CA ASP A 95 17.33 11.81 6.57
C ASP A 95 15.88 12.15 6.97
N TYR A 96 14.93 11.36 6.50
CA TYR A 96 13.51 11.58 6.83
C TYR A 96 13.26 11.21 8.29
N GLU A 97 12.61 12.13 9.00
CA GLU A 97 12.14 11.90 10.37
C GLU A 97 10.61 11.84 10.38
N LEU A 98 10.08 10.71 10.83
CA LEU A 98 8.65 10.53 11.00
C LEU A 98 8.18 11.40 12.19
N PRO A 99 7.07 12.15 12.06
CA PRO A 99 6.48 12.85 13.19
C PRO A 99 6.26 11.92 14.39
N ARG A 100 6.33 12.45 15.61
CA ARG A 100 6.17 11.59 16.82
C ARG A 100 4.77 11.01 16.97
N ASP A 101 3.79 11.69 16.41
CA ASP A 101 2.36 11.40 16.58
C ASP A 101 1.79 10.99 15.21
N TRP A 102 1.87 9.70 14.92
CA TRP A 102 1.38 9.08 13.70
C TRP A 102 0.82 7.67 13.97
N ASP A 103 -0.14 7.26 13.17
CA ASP A 103 -0.74 5.92 13.18
C ASP A 103 -0.58 5.22 11.84
N ILE A 104 -0.73 5.95 10.74
CA ILE A 104 -0.57 5.46 9.37
C ILE A 104 0.46 6.34 8.68
N PHE A 105 1.39 5.73 7.97
CA PHE A 105 2.39 6.43 7.20
C PHE A 105 2.37 5.98 5.73
N TYR A 106 2.34 6.94 4.83
CA TYR A 106 2.57 6.73 3.40
C TYR A 106 3.96 7.24 3.04
N GLY A 107 4.87 6.34 2.63
CA GLY A 107 6.24 6.67 2.21
C GLY A 107 6.38 7.00 0.72
N GLY A 108 5.33 6.78 -0.04
CA GLY A 108 5.22 7.13 -1.45
C GLY A 108 3.78 6.94 -1.90
N TYR A 109 3.24 7.92 -2.61
CA TYR A 109 1.82 7.91 -2.98
C TYR A 109 1.54 8.83 -4.16
N GLU A 110 0.37 8.62 -4.76
CA GLU A 110 -0.27 9.55 -5.69
C GLU A 110 -1.69 9.84 -5.21
N ALA A 111 -2.10 11.09 -5.35
CA ALA A 111 -3.40 11.56 -4.89
C ALA A 111 -4.16 12.27 -6.02
N ASP A 112 -5.49 12.16 -6.03
CA ASP A 112 -6.34 12.91 -6.96
C ASP A 112 -6.37 14.41 -6.63
N ASP A 113 -6.29 14.76 -5.34
CA ASP A 113 -6.09 16.12 -4.85
C ASP A 113 -4.92 16.17 -3.85
N PRO A 114 -3.73 16.60 -4.28
CA PRO A 114 -2.56 16.68 -3.40
C PRO A 114 -2.65 17.83 -2.37
N THR A 115 -3.65 18.72 -2.47
CA THR A 115 -3.87 19.80 -1.51
C THR A 115 -4.76 19.39 -0.34
N ASP A 116 -5.51 18.29 -0.49
CA ASP A 116 -6.36 17.71 0.56
C ASP A 116 -6.16 16.19 0.64
N LEU A 117 -5.01 15.78 1.16
CA LEU A 117 -4.65 14.36 1.26
C LEU A 117 -5.56 13.54 2.18
N GLU A 118 -6.23 14.18 3.14
CA GLU A 118 -7.13 13.49 4.03
C GLU A 118 -8.40 12.99 3.33
N ASN A 119 -8.91 13.76 2.37
CA ASN A 119 -10.12 13.41 1.63
C ASN A 119 -9.81 12.87 0.23
N SER A 120 -8.56 12.89 -0.20
CA SER A 120 -8.12 12.39 -1.50
C SER A 120 -8.31 10.88 -1.65
N ASN A 121 -8.56 10.45 -2.88
CA ASN A 121 -8.28 9.08 -3.25
C ASN A 121 -6.77 8.96 -3.45
N ILE A 122 -6.17 7.96 -2.80
CA ILE A 122 -4.73 7.75 -2.78
C ILE A 122 -4.42 6.34 -3.28
N ILE A 123 -3.41 6.23 -4.11
CA ILE A 123 -2.77 4.96 -4.46
C ILE A 123 -1.31 4.99 -4.01
N GLY A 124 -0.74 3.83 -3.67
CA GLY A 124 0.65 3.71 -3.24
C GLY A 124 0.81 2.93 -1.94
N ALA A 125 0.53 1.61 -2.00
CA ALA A 125 0.75 0.71 -0.86
C ALA A 125 2.18 0.17 -0.78
N HIS A 126 3.08 0.60 -1.68
CA HIS A 126 4.44 0.05 -1.79
C HIS A 126 5.37 0.39 -0.62
N CYS A 127 5.06 1.42 0.17
CA CYS A 127 5.81 1.81 1.38
C CYS A 127 4.85 2.37 2.43
N MET A 128 4.41 1.53 3.36
CA MET A 128 3.39 1.87 4.35
C MET A 128 3.86 1.56 5.77
N GLY A 129 3.72 2.54 6.68
CA GLY A 129 3.94 2.33 8.10
C GLY A 129 2.63 2.26 8.89
N TYR A 130 2.60 1.42 9.92
CA TYR A 130 1.43 1.29 10.80
C TYR A 130 1.85 1.23 12.27
N SER A 131 1.18 2.03 13.11
CA SER A 131 1.24 1.85 14.56
C SER A 131 0.54 0.55 14.96
N PRO A 132 0.81 -0.03 16.15
CA PRO A 132 0.10 -1.22 16.63
C PRO A 132 -1.42 -1.06 16.63
N GLN A 133 -1.89 0.14 16.99
CA GLN A 133 -3.31 0.47 16.98
C GLN A 133 -3.88 0.50 15.55
N ALA A 134 -3.18 1.15 14.63
CA ALA A 134 -3.61 1.22 13.22
C ALA A 134 -3.60 -0.16 12.58
N ALA A 135 -2.54 -0.97 12.78
CA ALA A 135 -2.45 -2.32 12.26
C ALA A 135 -3.63 -3.20 12.74
N LYS A 136 -3.95 -3.14 14.04
CA LYS A 136 -5.06 -3.90 14.64
C LYS A 136 -6.41 -3.49 14.06
N ARG A 137 -6.67 -2.17 13.99
CA ARG A 137 -7.97 -1.66 13.49
C ARG A 137 -8.13 -1.88 12.00
N LEU A 138 -7.06 -1.67 11.22
CA LEU A 138 -7.09 -1.91 9.77
C LEU A 138 -7.26 -3.40 9.46
N ALA A 139 -6.56 -4.31 10.13
CA ALA A 139 -6.75 -5.74 9.94
C ALA A 139 -8.20 -6.17 10.19
N ALA A 140 -8.81 -5.71 11.29
CA ALA A 140 -10.22 -5.99 11.59
C ALA A 140 -11.17 -5.41 10.52
N TYR A 141 -10.91 -4.19 10.05
CA TYR A 141 -11.70 -3.54 9.00
C TYR A 141 -11.61 -4.30 7.68
N LEU A 142 -10.40 -4.68 7.25
CA LEU A 142 -10.18 -5.44 6.01
C LEU A 142 -10.83 -6.83 6.08
N ARG A 143 -10.79 -7.48 7.25
CA ARG A 143 -11.45 -8.77 7.48
C ARG A 143 -12.97 -8.63 7.34
N ALA A 144 -13.57 -7.63 7.97
CA ALA A 144 -15.00 -7.35 7.84
C ALA A 144 -15.37 -6.98 6.40
N LEU A 145 -14.58 -6.14 5.72
CA LEU A 145 -14.77 -5.78 4.31
C LEU A 145 -14.75 -7.00 3.38
N LEU A 146 -13.92 -8.01 3.70
CA LEU A 146 -13.81 -9.24 2.92
C LEU A 146 -14.98 -10.19 3.15
N GLU A 147 -15.41 -10.37 4.40
CA GLU A 147 -16.31 -11.44 4.83
C GLU A 147 -17.79 -11.00 4.90
N ASP A 148 -18.05 -9.74 5.19
CA ASP A 148 -19.40 -9.20 5.30
C ASP A 148 -19.89 -8.62 3.97
N SER A 149 -20.76 -9.34 3.27
CA SER A 149 -21.35 -8.88 2.00
C SER A 149 -22.17 -7.58 2.13
N THR A 150 -22.61 -7.24 3.34
CA THR A 150 -23.36 -6.02 3.66
C THR A 150 -22.47 -4.87 4.14
N PHE A 151 -21.15 -5.07 4.18
CA PHE A 151 -20.22 -4.05 4.63
C PHE A 151 -20.41 -2.74 3.88
N PRO A 152 -20.63 -1.62 4.59
CA PRO A 152 -21.00 -0.37 3.96
C PRO A 152 -19.86 0.20 3.11
N ALA A 153 -20.21 0.67 1.92
CA ALA A 153 -19.27 1.38 1.07
C ALA A 153 -18.93 2.77 1.65
N ASP A 154 -17.72 3.26 1.34
CA ASP A 154 -17.36 4.65 1.61
C ASP A 154 -18.32 5.61 0.91
N ALA A 155 -18.80 6.64 1.62
CA ALA A 155 -19.82 7.56 1.12
C ALA A 155 -19.37 8.37 -0.12
N LYS A 156 -18.06 8.63 -0.28
CA LYS A 156 -17.51 9.28 -1.48
C LYS A 156 -17.46 8.29 -2.64
N ALA A 157 -16.96 7.08 -2.40
CA ALA A 157 -16.89 6.03 -3.41
C ALA A 157 -18.28 5.64 -3.94
N ALA A 158 -19.26 5.54 -3.06
CA ALA A 158 -20.65 5.20 -3.44
C ALA A 158 -21.33 6.24 -4.36
N ARG A 159 -20.75 7.43 -4.52
CA ARG A 159 -21.23 8.49 -5.42
C ARG A 159 -20.52 8.49 -6.77
N GLU A 160 -19.48 7.66 -6.94
CA GLU A 160 -18.79 7.55 -8.21
C GLU A 160 -19.70 6.90 -9.27
N ARG A 161 -19.64 7.39 -10.50
CA ARG A 161 -20.55 7.01 -11.59
C ARG A 161 -20.55 5.49 -11.87
N ASP A 162 -19.37 4.88 -11.76
CA ASP A 162 -19.16 3.47 -12.13
C ASP A 162 -18.97 2.60 -10.88
N PHE A 163 -19.46 3.06 -9.71
CA PHE A 163 -19.40 2.30 -8.46
C PHE A 163 -20.28 1.06 -8.52
N ASP A 164 -19.69 -0.11 -8.26
CA ASP A 164 -20.40 -1.37 -8.12
C ASP A 164 -20.27 -1.89 -6.67
N PRO A 165 -21.36 -1.92 -5.89
CA PRO A 165 -21.34 -2.38 -4.51
C PRO A 165 -20.98 -3.86 -4.34
N ALA A 166 -21.11 -4.67 -5.41
CA ALA A 166 -20.71 -6.07 -5.41
C ALA A 166 -19.18 -6.27 -5.53
N ILE A 167 -18.46 -5.24 -5.95
CA ILE A 167 -17.00 -5.31 -6.12
C ILE A 167 -16.30 -4.61 -4.95
N ARG A 168 -15.46 -5.34 -4.25
CA ARG A 168 -14.63 -4.80 -3.18
C ARG A 168 -13.47 -3.96 -3.74
N PRO A 169 -13.09 -2.86 -3.08
CA PRO A 169 -11.96 -2.04 -3.50
C PRO A 169 -10.65 -2.82 -3.42
N PRO A 170 -9.67 -2.53 -4.27
CA PRO A 170 -8.31 -3.00 -4.07
C PRO A 170 -7.76 -2.48 -2.73
N PHE A 171 -6.64 -3.02 -2.28
CA PHE A 171 -6.07 -2.66 -0.98
C PHE A 171 -5.87 -1.15 -0.80
N ASP A 172 -5.35 -0.45 -1.82
CA ASP A 172 -5.21 1.03 -1.80
C ASP A 172 -6.55 1.74 -1.53
N GLY A 173 -7.60 1.33 -2.22
CA GLY A 173 -8.94 1.87 -2.02
C GLY A 173 -9.50 1.54 -0.63
N ALA A 174 -9.25 0.33 -0.14
CA ALA A 174 -9.69 -0.09 1.19
C ALA A 174 -9.03 0.72 2.30
N ILE A 175 -7.73 1.07 2.19
CA ILE A 175 -7.07 1.97 3.14
C ILE A 175 -7.69 3.36 3.10
N VAL A 176 -8.02 3.88 1.91
CA VAL A 176 -8.67 5.19 1.79
C VAL A 176 -10.02 5.19 2.49
N TRP A 177 -10.84 4.14 2.31
CA TRP A 177 -12.11 4.00 3.01
C TRP A 177 -11.91 3.90 4.53
N PHE A 178 -10.95 3.09 4.96
CA PHE A 178 -10.59 2.95 6.36
C PHE A 178 -10.19 4.28 7.02
N ARG A 179 -9.31 5.06 6.39
CA ARG A 179 -8.88 6.36 6.89
C ARG A 179 -10.05 7.33 7.04
N ARG A 180 -10.95 7.38 6.06
CA ARG A 180 -12.14 8.23 6.12
C ARG A 180 -13.10 7.83 7.23
N ALA A 181 -13.21 6.54 7.53
CA ALA A 181 -14.02 6.02 8.62
C ALA A 181 -13.36 6.13 10.01
N ASN A 182 -12.03 6.38 10.06
CA ASN A 182 -11.23 6.39 11.30
C ASN A 182 -10.39 7.67 11.40
N ARG A 183 -11.05 8.84 11.43
CA ARG A 183 -10.42 10.16 11.46
C ARG A 183 -9.62 10.47 12.73
N ASP A 184 -9.78 9.68 13.77
CA ASP A 184 -8.99 9.75 15.00
C ASP A 184 -7.57 9.19 14.84
N LEU A 185 -7.32 8.36 13.82
CA LEU A 185 -5.99 7.88 13.46
C LEU A 185 -5.26 8.90 12.59
N LYS A 186 -4.06 9.29 13.04
CA LYS A 186 -3.26 10.29 12.35
C LYS A 186 -2.48 9.70 11.19
N THR A 187 -2.68 10.25 10.00
CA THR A 187 -1.94 9.85 8.80
C THR A 187 -0.82 10.84 8.51
N SER A 188 0.39 10.33 8.30
CA SER A 188 1.56 11.07 7.84
C SER A 188 1.90 10.69 6.41
N PHE A 189 2.36 11.66 5.62
CA PHE A 189 2.65 11.49 4.20
C PHE A 189 4.05 12.00 3.87
N ALA A 190 4.80 11.21 3.10
CA ALA A 190 6.08 11.62 2.55
C ALA A 190 6.31 10.99 1.17
N GLN A 191 7.17 11.62 0.39
CA GLN A 191 7.60 11.11 -0.92
C GLN A 191 9.06 10.63 -0.81
N ILE A 192 9.29 9.57 -0.03
CA ILE A 192 10.61 8.97 0.21
C ILE A 192 10.82 7.66 -0.53
N ALA A 193 9.78 7.13 -1.15
CA ALA A 193 9.83 5.91 -1.94
C ALA A 193 8.96 6.04 -3.20
N GLY A 194 9.28 5.24 -4.18
CA GLY A 194 8.51 5.06 -5.40
C GLY A 194 8.38 3.59 -5.75
N GLN A 195 7.68 3.29 -6.81
CA GLN A 195 7.51 1.95 -7.33
C GLN A 195 8.35 1.75 -8.59
N ARG A 196 9.21 0.73 -8.61
CA ARG A 196 9.97 0.37 -9.81
C ARG A 196 9.03 -0.03 -10.93
N SER A 197 9.34 0.41 -12.15
CA SER A 197 8.61 0.03 -13.37
C SER A 197 8.94 -1.40 -13.83
N SER A 198 8.79 -2.38 -12.92
CA SER A 198 8.89 -3.79 -13.28
C SER A 198 7.56 -4.30 -13.87
N ARG A 199 7.56 -5.47 -14.55
CA ARG A 199 6.31 -6.09 -15.00
C ARG A 199 5.40 -6.34 -13.80
N SER A 200 4.34 -5.54 -13.68
CA SER A 200 3.33 -5.72 -12.63
C SER A 200 2.48 -6.95 -12.94
N ASP A 201 2.25 -7.79 -11.93
CA ASP A 201 1.30 -8.90 -12.02
C ASP A 201 -0.16 -8.40 -11.92
N ILE A 202 -0.35 -7.12 -11.56
CA ILE A 202 -1.64 -6.43 -11.56
C ILE A 202 -1.69 -5.53 -12.79
N THR A 203 -2.50 -5.88 -13.78
CA THR A 203 -2.65 -5.06 -15.00
C THR A 203 -3.45 -3.79 -14.73
N ALA A 204 -2.94 -2.64 -15.17
CA ALA A 204 -3.59 -1.33 -15.02
C ALA A 204 -5.04 -1.28 -15.57
N GLY A 205 -5.40 -2.15 -16.52
CA GLY A 205 -6.76 -2.25 -17.05
C GLY A 205 -7.82 -2.78 -16.10
N ALA A 206 -7.41 -3.42 -15.00
CA ALA A 206 -8.33 -3.93 -13.99
C ALA A 206 -8.84 -2.84 -13.03
N LEU A 207 -7.98 -1.86 -12.71
CA LEU A 207 -8.35 -0.72 -11.86
C LEU A 207 -9.24 0.29 -12.62
N ASP A 208 -9.09 0.34 -13.96
CA ASP A 208 -9.71 1.34 -14.82
C ASP A 208 -11.24 1.23 -14.89
N ARG A 209 -11.81 0.04 -14.69
CA ARG A 209 -13.25 -0.22 -14.87
C ARG A 209 -14.09 -0.03 -13.61
N SER A 210 -13.54 -0.31 -12.44
CA SER A 210 -14.31 -0.33 -11.18
C SER A 210 -13.99 0.81 -10.24
N PHE A 211 -12.86 1.50 -10.45
CA PHE A 211 -12.43 2.64 -9.63
C PHE A 211 -11.81 3.73 -10.51
N PRO A 212 -12.65 4.47 -11.29
CA PRO A 212 -12.18 5.44 -12.27
C PRO A 212 -11.28 6.53 -11.68
N ALA A 213 -11.54 6.94 -10.43
CA ALA A 213 -10.71 7.92 -9.74
C ALA A 213 -9.29 7.39 -9.50
N LEU A 214 -9.14 6.17 -8.99
CA LEU A 214 -7.83 5.52 -8.79
C LEU A 214 -7.13 5.27 -10.14
N ALA A 215 -7.89 4.83 -11.15
CA ALA A 215 -7.37 4.65 -12.50
C ALA A 215 -6.91 5.95 -13.16
N SER A 216 -7.59 7.07 -12.89
CA SER A 216 -7.19 8.38 -13.41
C SER A 216 -5.86 8.84 -12.79
N ILE A 217 -5.63 8.55 -11.50
CA ILE A 217 -4.38 8.81 -10.79
C ILE A 217 -3.25 7.98 -11.43
N ALA A 218 -3.46 6.68 -11.56
CA ALA A 218 -2.47 5.77 -12.18
C ALA A 218 -2.10 6.17 -13.61
N ARG A 219 -3.07 6.68 -14.40
CA ARG A 219 -2.81 7.22 -15.75
C ARG A 219 -2.00 8.52 -15.74
N LYS A 220 -2.31 9.45 -14.81
CA LYS A 220 -1.57 10.71 -14.67
C LYS A 220 -0.10 10.45 -14.32
N ALA A 221 0.16 9.55 -13.39
CA ALA A 221 1.48 9.11 -12.98
C ALA A 221 2.29 8.52 -14.14
N LYS A 222 1.73 7.55 -14.82
CA LYS A 222 2.38 6.91 -15.98
C LYS A 222 2.72 7.92 -17.08
N ASN A 223 1.88 8.92 -17.28
CA ASN A 223 2.12 9.99 -18.25
C ASN A 223 3.18 10.98 -17.78
N ALA A 224 3.25 11.28 -16.49
CA ALA A 224 4.28 12.12 -15.91
C ALA A 224 5.67 11.46 -15.99
N ALA A 225 5.76 10.18 -15.65
CA ALA A 225 6.99 9.39 -15.77
C ALA A 225 7.50 9.31 -17.23
N LYS A 226 6.59 9.11 -18.20
CA LYS A 226 6.96 9.15 -19.62
C LYS A 226 7.51 10.52 -20.06
N ARG A 227 6.96 11.62 -19.56
CA ARG A 227 7.43 12.98 -19.90
C ARG A 227 8.82 13.29 -19.33
N LEU A 228 9.17 12.69 -18.19
CA LEU A 228 10.51 12.82 -17.60
C LEU A 228 11.55 12.03 -18.36
N LEU A 229 11.20 10.83 -18.86
CA LEU A 229 12.09 9.98 -19.66
C LEU A 229 12.35 10.51 -21.10
N VAL A 230 11.48 11.39 -21.60
CA VAL A 230 11.65 12.01 -22.95
C VAL A 230 12.47 13.32 -22.85
N ARG A 231 12.77 13.82 -21.65
CA ARG A 231 13.55 15.04 -21.42
C ARG A 231 14.96 14.80 -20.90
N SER A 232 15.36 13.54 -20.71
CA SER A 232 16.75 13.08 -20.45
C SER A 232 17.35 12.50 -21.73
#